data_b51678e0299467260ae010ea852a4fa9
#
_entry.id   b51678e0299467260ae010ea852a4fa9
#
_cell.length_a   1.000
_cell.length_b   1.000
_cell.length_c   1.000
_cell.angle_alpha   90.00
_cell.angle_beta   90.00
_cell.angle_gamma   90.00
#
_symmetry.space_group_name_H-M   'P 1'
#
loop_
_entity.id
_entity.type
_entity.pdbx_description
1 polymer ?
#
loop_
_entity_poly.entity_id
_entity_poly.type
_entity_poly.pdbx_seq_one_letter_code
_entity_poly.pdbx_strand_id
1 'polypeptide(L)'
;PDARQLDDGSSDPTIDRVYTPAPRHKGLYEDREYPRQANVASSPDDLEGKPALQRSLRDRDSPQSVAQFSFFLDPGTSEETIRRRAEMVLAVDDSLGRVMGALEAQGVLDNTMILFTSDNGFFFGEHWLSQERRLPYEESIRQPLIVRYPPLATPGSRIGGLSLSVDIAPTVLDISGVEIGDH
;
A
#
# COMPACT_ATOMS: atom_id res chain seq x y z
N PRO A 1 -3.71 -14.06 4.79
CA PRO A 1 -4.99 -14.77 4.64
C PRO A 1 -6.08 -13.72 4.77
N ASP A 2 -6.81 -13.56 3.65
CA ASP A 2 -7.98 -12.70 3.64
C ASP A 2 -9.07 -13.24 4.53
N ALA A 3 -9.90 -12.30 5.06
CA ALA A 3 -11.12 -12.66 5.73
C ALA A 3 -12.03 -13.39 4.78
N ARG A 4 -11.95 -14.68 4.79
CA ARG A 4 -13.10 -15.46 4.37
C ARG A 4 -14.13 -15.29 5.49
N GLN A 5 -15.27 -14.73 5.13
CA GLN A 5 -16.44 -14.88 5.98
C GLN A 5 -16.63 -16.39 6.12
N LEU A 6 -16.50 -16.89 7.31
CA LEU A 6 -16.80 -18.28 7.58
C LEU A 6 -18.28 -18.51 7.25
N ASP A 7 -18.64 -19.71 6.84
CA ASP A 7 -20.03 -20.07 6.44
C ASP A 7 -21.09 -19.75 7.53
N ASP A 8 -20.66 -19.46 8.75
CA ASP A 8 -21.49 -19.06 9.89
C ASP A 8 -21.62 -17.52 10.04
N GLY A 9 -21.06 -16.74 9.10
CA GLY A 9 -21.11 -15.27 9.15
C GLY A 9 -20.11 -14.62 10.10
N SER A 10 -19.23 -15.39 10.76
CA SER A 10 -18.17 -14.85 11.58
C SER A 10 -16.97 -14.41 10.74
N SER A 11 -16.24 -13.40 11.18
CA SER A 11 -14.98 -13.00 10.55
C SER A 11 -13.88 -14.02 10.87
N ASP A 12 -13.03 -14.32 9.89
CA ASP A 12 -11.85 -15.15 10.10
C ASP A 12 -10.98 -14.52 11.20
N PRO A 13 -10.74 -15.22 12.32
CA PRO A 13 -9.94 -14.69 13.43
C PRO A 13 -8.49 -14.37 13.04
N THR A 14 -8.04 -14.82 11.89
CA THR A 14 -6.71 -14.48 11.34
C THR A 14 -6.62 -13.01 10.95
N ILE A 15 -7.73 -12.40 10.53
CA ILE A 15 -7.78 -10.98 10.18
C ILE A 15 -7.58 -10.10 11.40
N ASP A 16 -8.23 -10.45 12.49
CA ASP A 16 -8.11 -9.71 13.75
C ASP A 16 -6.67 -9.68 14.26
N ARG A 17 -5.84 -10.64 13.84
CA ARG A 17 -4.42 -10.67 14.21
C ARG A 17 -3.51 -9.89 13.25
N VAL A 18 -3.88 -9.83 11.97
CA VAL A 18 -3.00 -9.23 10.92
C VAL A 18 -3.36 -7.76 10.69
N TYR A 19 -4.65 -7.43 10.68
CA TYR A 19 -5.13 -6.08 10.40
C TYR A 19 -5.91 -5.54 11.61
N THR A 20 -5.18 -5.05 12.60
CA THR A 20 -5.76 -4.53 13.84
C THR A 20 -5.55 -3.02 13.92
N PRO A 21 -6.56 -2.22 13.59
CA PRO A 21 -6.53 -0.78 13.80
C PRO A 21 -6.35 -0.42 15.28
N ALA A 22 -5.75 0.72 15.55
CA ALA A 22 -5.75 1.24 16.92
C ALA A 22 -7.19 1.41 17.43
N PRO A 23 -7.49 1.13 18.72
CA PRO A 23 -8.86 1.19 19.23
C PRO A 23 -9.62 2.47 18.89
N ARG A 24 -8.93 3.62 18.87
CA ARG A 24 -9.50 4.93 18.53
C ARG A 24 -9.85 5.10 17.05
N HIS A 25 -9.32 4.25 16.17
CA HIS A 25 -9.54 4.31 14.72
C HIS A 25 -10.48 3.21 14.23
N LYS A 26 -10.74 2.20 15.05
CA LYS A 26 -11.60 1.07 14.69
C LYS A 26 -13.02 1.55 14.40
N GLY A 27 -13.54 1.19 13.23
CA GLY A 27 -14.90 1.52 12.81
C GLY A 27 -15.06 2.91 12.19
N LEU A 28 -14.02 3.73 12.11
CA LEU A 28 -14.13 5.08 11.51
C LEU A 28 -14.49 5.06 10.02
N TYR A 29 -14.24 3.95 9.35
CA TYR A 29 -14.53 3.79 7.93
C TYR A 29 -15.58 2.69 7.66
N GLU A 30 -16.38 2.32 8.68
CA GLU A 30 -17.37 1.26 8.56
C GLU A 30 -18.39 1.53 7.44
N ASP A 31 -18.81 2.78 7.28
CA ASP A 31 -19.78 3.19 6.25
C ASP A 31 -19.15 3.59 4.93
N ARG A 32 -17.83 3.45 4.76
CA ARG A 32 -17.17 3.83 3.52
C ARG A 32 -17.16 2.69 2.52
N GLU A 33 -17.61 2.99 1.32
CA GLU A 33 -17.40 2.12 0.16
C GLU A 33 -16.02 2.37 -0.44
N TYR A 34 -15.33 1.30 -0.79
CA TYR A 34 -14.05 1.36 -1.50
C TYR A 34 -14.28 0.89 -2.93
N PRO A 35 -14.25 1.80 -3.92
CA PRO A 35 -14.44 1.42 -5.30
C PRO A 35 -13.32 0.47 -5.73
N ARG A 36 -13.72 -0.69 -6.27
CA ARG A 36 -12.78 -1.64 -6.84
C ARG A 36 -12.24 -1.13 -8.16
N GLN A 37 -10.97 -1.37 -8.42
CA GLN A 37 -10.37 -1.10 -9.71
C GLN A 37 -10.96 -2.02 -10.77
N ALA A 38 -11.01 -1.55 -12.02
CA ALA A 38 -11.60 -2.32 -13.12
C ALA A 38 -10.85 -3.63 -13.45
N ASN A 39 -9.60 -3.75 -13.01
CA ASN A 39 -8.75 -4.93 -13.22
C ASN A 39 -8.77 -5.92 -12.03
N VAL A 40 -9.65 -5.70 -11.04
CA VAL A 40 -9.93 -6.71 -10.00
C VAL A 40 -10.66 -7.87 -10.67
N ALA A 41 -10.02 -9.03 -10.68
CA ALA A 41 -10.60 -10.23 -11.25
C ALA A 41 -11.54 -10.91 -10.24
N SER A 42 -12.73 -11.26 -10.70
CA SER A 42 -13.77 -11.92 -9.91
C SER A 42 -13.88 -13.41 -10.23
N SER A 43 -13.34 -13.83 -11.37
CA SER A 43 -13.38 -15.20 -11.87
C SER A 43 -12.11 -15.55 -12.66
N PRO A 44 -11.81 -16.84 -12.86
CA PRO A 44 -10.72 -17.28 -13.74
C PRO A 44 -10.84 -16.76 -15.17
N ASP A 45 -12.06 -16.49 -15.65
CA ASP A 45 -12.32 -16.02 -17.00
C ASP A 45 -11.82 -14.56 -17.19
N ASP A 46 -11.76 -13.77 -16.13
CA ASP A 46 -11.20 -12.42 -16.15
C ASP A 46 -9.68 -12.42 -16.39
N LEU A 47 -9.06 -13.58 -16.36
CA LEU A 47 -7.64 -13.77 -16.67
C LEU A 47 -7.41 -14.19 -18.12
N GLU A 48 -8.42 -14.16 -18.99
CA GLU A 48 -8.26 -14.41 -20.40
C GLU A 48 -7.17 -13.50 -21.00
N GLY A 49 -6.29 -14.07 -21.80
CA GLY A 49 -5.14 -13.35 -22.34
C GLY A 49 -3.95 -13.17 -21.37
N LYS A 50 -4.04 -13.68 -20.15
CA LYS A 50 -2.96 -13.65 -19.15
C LYS A 50 -2.41 -15.06 -18.87
N PRO A 51 -1.64 -15.66 -19.80
CA PRO A 51 -1.30 -17.08 -19.74
C PRO A 51 -0.47 -17.49 -18.52
N ALA A 52 0.33 -16.58 -17.95
CA ALA A 52 1.11 -16.87 -16.75
C ALA A 52 0.22 -17.03 -15.52
N LEU A 53 -0.78 -16.18 -15.34
CA LEU A 53 -1.75 -16.27 -14.24
C LEU A 53 -2.69 -17.45 -14.43
N GLN A 54 -3.16 -17.68 -15.66
CA GLN A 54 -4.00 -18.85 -15.98
C GLN A 54 -3.26 -20.18 -15.76
N ARG A 55 -1.95 -20.24 -16.05
CA ARG A 55 -1.15 -21.44 -15.79
C ARG A 55 -1.11 -21.75 -14.29
N SER A 56 -0.90 -20.76 -13.46
CA SER A 56 -0.91 -20.91 -12.01
C SER A 56 -2.24 -21.45 -11.47
N LEU A 57 -3.37 -21.10 -12.11
CA LEU A 57 -4.69 -21.65 -11.75
C LEU A 57 -4.85 -23.11 -12.17
N ARG A 58 -4.34 -23.48 -13.37
CA ARG A 58 -4.42 -24.85 -13.89
C ARG A 58 -3.54 -25.84 -13.12
N ASP A 59 -2.39 -25.36 -12.65
CA ASP A 59 -1.44 -26.15 -11.87
C ASP A 59 -1.77 -26.19 -10.37
N ARG A 60 -2.95 -25.72 -9.99
CA ARG A 60 -3.41 -25.62 -8.60
C ARG A 60 -3.40 -26.94 -7.84
N ASP A 61 -3.54 -28.05 -8.56
CA ASP A 61 -3.57 -29.41 -8.00
C ASP A 61 -2.17 -30.00 -7.77
N SER A 62 -1.10 -29.33 -8.20
CA SER A 62 0.25 -29.78 -7.89
C SER A 62 0.64 -29.37 -6.47
N PRO A 63 1.21 -30.27 -5.64
CA PRO A 63 1.62 -29.94 -4.27
C PRO A 63 2.60 -28.76 -4.17
N GLN A 64 3.38 -28.51 -5.21
CA GLN A 64 4.33 -27.40 -5.30
C GLN A 64 3.64 -26.07 -5.61
N SER A 65 2.61 -26.09 -6.44
CA SER A 65 1.81 -24.91 -6.77
C SER A 65 0.94 -24.48 -5.61
N VAL A 66 0.34 -25.42 -4.90
CA VAL A 66 -0.50 -25.14 -3.72
C VAL A 66 0.32 -24.44 -2.63
N ALA A 67 1.56 -24.89 -2.36
CA ALA A 67 2.39 -24.27 -1.32
C ALA A 67 2.93 -22.89 -1.71
N GLN A 68 3.16 -22.65 -2.99
CA GLN A 68 3.86 -21.44 -3.47
C GLN A 68 2.90 -20.38 -4.02
N PHE A 69 1.72 -20.75 -4.53
CA PHE A 69 0.80 -19.84 -5.21
C PHE A 69 -0.59 -19.71 -4.57
N SER A 70 -1.01 -20.63 -3.69
CA SER A 70 -2.31 -20.52 -3.02
C SER A 70 -2.46 -19.25 -2.18
N PHE A 71 -1.34 -18.71 -1.73
CA PHE A 71 -1.27 -17.45 -0.99
C PHE A 71 -1.49 -16.22 -1.90
N PHE A 72 -1.15 -16.33 -3.19
CA PHE A 72 -1.19 -15.20 -4.13
C PHE A 72 -2.46 -15.15 -4.97
N LEU A 73 -3.14 -16.27 -5.11
CA LEU A 73 -4.29 -16.45 -6.02
C LEU A 73 -5.62 -16.47 -5.25
N ASP A 74 -5.75 -15.70 -4.22
CA ASP A 74 -7.05 -15.49 -3.57
C ASP A 74 -7.80 -14.36 -4.32
N PRO A 75 -9.00 -14.63 -4.87
CA PRO A 75 -9.72 -13.66 -5.72
C PRO A 75 -10.22 -12.42 -4.98
N GLY A 76 -9.96 -12.29 -3.70
CA GLY A 76 -10.54 -11.14 -3.07
C GLY A 76 -9.93 -10.72 -1.75
N THR A 77 -9.16 -9.67 -1.79
CA THR A 77 -9.06 -8.85 -0.59
C THR A 77 -10.45 -8.36 -0.24
N SER A 78 -10.99 -8.78 0.91
CA SER A 78 -12.32 -8.35 1.34
C SER A 78 -12.37 -6.84 1.56
N GLU A 79 -13.56 -6.25 1.41
CA GLU A 79 -13.75 -4.82 1.72
C GLU A 79 -13.40 -4.51 3.18
N GLU A 80 -13.67 -5.44 4.08
CA GLU A 80 -13.30 -5.31 5.48
C GLU A 80 -11.78 -5.22 5.65
N THR A 81 -11.00 -6.05 4.96
CA THR A 81 -9.53 -5.97 4.99
C THR A 81 -9.03 -4.62 4.49
N ILE A 82 -9.58 -4.12 3.39
CA ILE A 82 -9.21 -2.79 2.84
C ILE A 82 -9.55 -1.70 3.85
N ARG A 83 -10.74 -1.76 4.44
CA ARG A 83 -11.23 -0.80 5.44
C ARG A 83 -10.34 -0.79 6.68
N ARG A 84 -10.04 -1.95 7.24
CA ARG A 84 -9.15 -2.06 8.40
C ARG A 84 -7.74 -1.55 8.12
N ARG A 85 -7.20 -1.82 6.93
CA ARG A 85 -5.90 -1.26 6.53
C ARG A 85 -5.95 0.26 6.44
N ALA A 86 -6.99 0.84 5.87
CA ALA A 86 -7.18 2.28 5.84
C ALA A 86 -7.26 2.87 7.26
N GLU A 87 -7.96 2.21 8.18
CA GLU A 87 -8.02 2.60 9.60
C GLU A 87 -6.65 2.50 10.29
N MET A 88 -5.83 1.50 9.94
CA MET A 88 -4.45 1.38 10.46
C MET A 88 -3.57 2.55 10.03
N VAL A 89 -3.74 3.04 8.80
CA VAL A 89 -2.98 4.19 8.26
C VAL A 89 -3.26 5.47 9.05
N LEU A 90 -4.43 5.62 9.67
CA LEU A 90 -4.72 6.78 10.54
C LEU A 90 -3.75 6.89 11.73
N ALA A 91 -3.17 5.78 12.19
CA ALA A 91 -2.14 5.84 13.23
C ALA A 91 -0.82 6.43 12.71
N VAL A 92 -0.54 6.28 11.43
CA VAL A 92 0.60 6.93 10.76
C VAL A 92 0.35 8.43 10.64
N ASP A 93 -0.87 8.82 10.24
CA ASP A 93 -1.29 10.22 10.16
C ASP A 93 -1.18 10.91 11.53
N ASP A 94 -1.71 10.32 12.60
CA ASP A 94 -1.53 10.80 13.98
C ASP A 94 -0.05 10.97 14.36
N SER A 95 0.80 10.04 13.91
CA SER A 95 2.23 10.08 14.23
C SER A 95 2.92 11.22 13.50
N LEU A 96 2.57 11.41 12.23
CA LEU A 96 3.07 12.55 11.45
C LEU A 96 2.63 13.87 12.06
N GLY A 97 1.37 13.99 12.48
CA GLY A 97 0.86 15.18 13.16
C GLY A 97 1.66 15.51 14.44
N ARG A 98 2.00 14.50 15.25
CA ARG A 98 2.84 14.69 16.44
C ARG A 98 4.26 15.15 16.11
N VAL A 99 4.87 14.57 15.07
CA VAL A 99 6.20 14.97 14.61
C VAL A 99 6.18 16.42 14.14
N MET A 100 5.20 16.78 13.30
CA MET A 100 5.05 18.16 12.81
C MET A 100 4.83 19.15 13.95
N GLY A 101 3.97 18.84 14.92
CA GLY A 101 3.76 19.70 16.09
C GLY A 101 5.02 19.87 16.96
N ALA A 102 5.85 18.84 17.08
CA ALA A 102 7.12 18.95 17.79
C ALA A 102 8.13 19.85 17.05
N LEU A 103 8.20 19.76 15.73
CA LEU A 103 9.05 20.61 14.89
C LEU A 103 8.56 22.08 14.90
N GLU A 104 7.26 22.28 14.89
CA GLU A 104 6.64 23.61 15.00
C GLU A 104 6.97 24.26 16.35
N ALA A 105 6.79 23.53 17.45
CA ALA A 105 7.11 24.00 18.79
C ALA A 105 8.60 24.40 18.95
N GLN A 106 9.49 23.81 18.16
CA GLN A 106 10.90 24.18 18.12
C GLN A 106 11.21 25.29 17.09
N GLY A 107 10.23 25.74 16.32
CA GLY A 107 10.41 26.76 15.30
C GLY A 107 11.22 26.30 14.07
N VAL A 108 11.34 24.99 13.84
CA VAL A 108 12.16 24.43 12.75
C VAL A 108 11.33 23.74 11.66
N LEU A 109 10.00 23.68 11.79
CA LEU A 109 9.14 22.97 10.87
C LEU A 109 9.32 23.42 9.41
N ASP A 110 9.45 24.71 9.16
CA ASP A 110 9.58 25.23 7.79
C ASP A 110 11.00 25.08 7.20
N ASN A 111 11.97 24.79 8.05
CA ASN A 111 13.34 24.43 7.64
C ASN A 111 13.58 22.91 7.69
N THR A 112 12.52 22.12 7.80
CA THR A 112 12.60 20.66 7.82
C THR A 112 11.88 20.08 6.61
N MET A 113 12.59 19.29 5.80
CA MET A 113 11.97 18.50 4.75
C MET A 113 11.29 17.29 5.37
N ILE A 114 9.99 17.17 5.11
CA ILE A 114 9.21 15.99 5.47
C ILE A 114 8.87 15.24 4.17
N LEU A 115 9.27 13.98 4.09
CA LEU A 115 9.01 13.11 2.97
C LEU A 115 8.21 11.90 3.46
N PHE A 116 7.04 11.69 2.86
CA PHE A 116 6.21 10.53 3.11
C PHE A 116 6.18 9.66 1.87
N THR A 117 6.56 8.40 2.02
CA THR A 117 6.55 7.40 0.96
C THR A 117 6.33 6.00 1.53
N SER A 118 6.23 5.01 0.68
CA SER A 118 6.17 3.58 1.01
C SER A 118 7.33 2.85 0.32
N ASP A 119 7.65 1.66 0.77
CA ASP A 119 8.63 0.77 0.14
C ASP A 119 8.12 0.22 -1.21
N ASN A 120 6.83 -0.06 -1.29
CA ASN A 120 6.12 -0.57 -2.47
C ASN A 120 4.62 -0.29 -2.38
N GLY A 121 3.92 -0.57 -3.48
CA GLY A 121 2.48 -0.65 -3.51
C GLY A 121 1.94 -2.02 -3.03
N PHE A 122 0.69 -2.32 -3.35
CA PHE A 122 0.05 -3.54 -2.85
C PHE A 122 -1.16 -3.91 -3.71
N PHE A 123 -1.40 -5.22 -3.91
CA PHE A 123 -2.57 -5.72 -4.60
C PHE A 123 -3.75 -5.91 -3.65
N PHE A 124 -4.92 -5.48 -4.09
CA PHE A 124 -6.21 -5.66 -3.41
C PHE A 124 -7.18 -6.54 -4.22
N GLY A 125 -6.64 -7.48 -5.00
CA GLY A 125 -7.39 -8.38 -5.87
C GLY A 125 -7.22 -8.10 -7.35
N GLU A 126 -6.46 -7.06 -7.72
CA GLU A 126 -6.14 -6.79 -9.12
C GLU A 126 -5.38 -7.98 -9.72
N HIS A 127 -5.72 -8.32 -10.96
CA HIS A 127 -5.13 -9.47 -11.68
C HIS A 127 -5.32 -10.81 -10.98
N TRP A 128 -6.30 -10.96 -10.09
CA TRP A 128 -6.47 -12.10 -9.17
C TRP A 128 -5.34 -12.26 -8.15
N LEU A 129 -4.63 -11.19 -7.86
CA LEU A 129 -3.55 -11.18 -6.88
C LEU A 129 -4.02 -10.44 -5.64
N SER A 130 -3.94 -11.08 -4.49
CA SER A 130 -4.21 -10.41 -3.22
C SER A 130 -3.02 -10.55 -2.28
N GLN A 131 -2.83 -9.55 -1.42
CA GLN A 131 -1.76 -9.51 -0.42
C GLN A 131 -0.34 -9.68 -1.01
N GLU A 132 -0.16 -9.37 -2.29
CA GLU A 132 1.10 -9.47 -2.99
C GLU A 132 1.70 -8.08 -3.26
N ARG A 133 3.01 -8.00 -3.39
CA ARG A 133 3.76 -6.76 -3.62
C ARG A 133 5.09 -6.97 -4.33
N ARG A 134 5.41 -8.21 -4.74
CA ARG A 134 6.70 -8.58 -5.32
C ARG A 134 6.68 -8.70 -6.85
N LEU A 135 5.50 -8.59 -7.44
CA LEU A 135 5.35 -8.66 -8.88
C LEU A 135 5.41 -7.25 -9.49
N PRO A 136 6.05 -7.06 -10.65
CA PRO A 136 6.28 -5.73 -11.23
C PRO A 136 5.05 -5.21 -12.00
N TYR A 137 3.92 -5.12 -11.32
CA TYR A 137 2.71 -4.47 -11.81
C TYR A 137 2.60 -3.06 -11.22
N GLU A 138 1.81 -2.20 -11.86
CA GLU A 138 1.56 -0.83 -11.38
C GLU A 138 1.13 -0.78 -9.92
N GLU A 139 0.28 -1.71 -9.49
CA GLU A 139 -0.23 -1.81 -8.13
C GLU A 139 0.88 -2.07 -7.10
N SER A 140 1.95 -2.71 -7.51
CA SER A 140 3.09 -3.01 -6.65
C SER A 140 4.21 -1.97 -6.75
N ILE A 141 4.50 -1.46 -7.95
CA ILE A 141 5.64 -0.56 -8.16
C ILE A 141 5.30 0.91 -7.90
N ARG A 142 4.01 1.29 -7.93
CA ARG A 142 3.59 2.67 -7.60
C ARG A 142 3.53 2.88 -6.09
N GLN A 143 4.22 3.92 -5.67
CA GLN A 143 4.29 4.33 -4.27
C GLN A 143 3.75 5.75 -4.13
N PRO A 144 3.13 6.11 -3.00
CA PRO A 144 2.88 7.50 -2.70
C PRO A 144 4.21 8.23 -2.50
N LEU A 145 4.30 9.46 -3.00
CA LEU A 145 5.41 10.35 -2.69
C LEU A 145 4.82 11.73 -2.38
N ILE A 146 4.90 12.14 -1.13
CA ILE A 146 4.44 13.43 -0.66
C ILE A 146 5.61 14.13 0.00
N VAL A 147 5.88 15.35 -0.44
CA VAL A 147 6.98 16.17 0.09
C VAL A 147 6.43 17.46 0.66
N ARG A 148 6.83 17.80 1.88
CA ARG A 148 6.67 19.11 2.47
C ARG A 148 8.05 19.73 2.72
N TYR A 149 8.37 20.77 1.98
CA TYR A 149 9.56 21.60 2.20
C TYR A 149 9.31 22.99 1.61
N PRO A 150 8.78 23.94 2.40
CA PRO A 150 8.36 25.26 1.91
C PRO A 150 9.40 26.02 1.08
N PRO A 151 10.72 25.89 1.36
CA PRO A 151 11.73 26.58 0.55
C PRO A 151 11.75 26.17 -0.93
N LEU A 152 11.28 24.95 -1.28
CA LEU A 152 11.33 24.42 -2.65
C LEU A 152 9.99 23.89 -3.16
N ALA A 153 9.10 23.44 -2.27
CA ALA A 153 7.85 22.80 -2.64
C ALA A 153 6.65 23.74 -2.44
N THR A 154 5.98 24.07 -3.52
CA THR A 154 4.74 24.87 -3.47
C THR A 154 3.59 24.03 -2.88
N PRO A 155 2.89 24.51 -1.83
CA PRO A 155 1.78 23.79 -1.25
C PRO A 155 0.68 23.47 -2.28
N GLY A 156 0.17 22.24 -2.25
CA GLY A 156 -0.90 21.76 -3.14
C GLY A 156 -0.49 21.51 -4.58
N SER A 157 0.78 21.71 -4.95
CA SER A 157 1.28 21.38 -6.28
C SER A 157 1.30 19.85 -6.51
N ARG A 158 1.15 19.47 -7.78
CA ARG A 158 1.29 18.07 -8.23
C ARG A 158 2.32 18.02 -9.36
N ILE A 159 3.25 17.10 -9.25
CA ILE A 159 4.28 16.87 -10.26
C ILE A 159 3.87 15.65 -11.07
N GLY A 160 3.72 15.81 -12.38
CA GLY A 160 3.37 14.73 -13.31
C GLY A 160 4.58 13.96 -13.85
N GLY A 161 5.80 14.34 -13.46
CA GLY A 161 7.02 13.64 -13.85
C GLY A 161 7.19 12.31 -13.11
N LEU A 162 7.96 11.40 -13.72
CA LEU A 162 8.37 10.17 -13.07
C LEU A 162 9.38 10.47 -11.96
N SER A 163 9.14 9.97 -10.77
CA SER A 163 10.06 10.01 -9.64
C SER A 163 10.35 8.57 -9.20
N LEU A 164 11.57 8.28 -8.87
CA LEU A 164 12.01 6.95 -8.45
C LEU A 164 12.48 6.97 -7.00
N SER A 165 12.34 5.85 -6.30
CA SER A 165 12.83 5.72 -4.92
C SER A 165 14.35 5.92 -4.80
N VAL A 166 15.10 5.64 -5.86
CA VAL A 166 16.56 5.90 -5.92
C VAL A 166 16.91 7.38 -5.92
N ASP A 167 15.98 8.27 -6.27
CA ASP A 167 16.18 9.72 -6.29
C ASP A 167 16.09 10.34 -4.88
N ILE A 168 15.57 9.61 -3.90
CA ILE A 168 15.32 10.13 -2.55
C ILE A 168 16.65 10.46 -1.85
N ALA A 169 17.61 9.53 -1.87
CA ALA A 169 18.88 9.73 -1.18
C ALA A 169 19.68 10.90 -1.74
N PRO A 170 19.91 11.02 -3.07
CA PRO A 170 20.59 12.19 -3.64
C PRO A 170 19.83 13.49 -3.38
N THR A 171 18.50 13.49 -3.41
CA THR A 171 17.70 14.68 -3.08
C THR A 171 17.92 15.14 -1.63
N VAL A 172 17.97 14.22 -0.67
CA VAL A 172 18.25 14.55 0.73
C VAL A 172 19.66 15.11 0.89
N LEU A 173 20.66 14.54 0.23
CA LEU A 173 22.03 15.03 0.27
C LEU A 173 22.16 16.44 -0.33
N ASP A 174 21.56 16.67 -1.47
CA ASP A 174 21.56 17.97 -2.15
C ASP A 174 20.93 19.07 -1.28
N ILE A 175 19.74 18.82 -0.74
CA ILE A 175 19.05 19.77 0.16
C ILE A 175 19.86 20.02 1.44
N SER A 176 20.62 19.04 1.91
CA SER A 176 21.47 19.16 3.10
C SER A 176 22.80 19.85 2.81
N GLY A 177 23.09 20.20 1.55
CA GLY A 177 24.35 20.81 1.13
C GLY A 177 25.55 19.86 1.20
N VAL A 178 25.30 18.56 1.16
CA VAL A 178 26.34 17.53 1.12
C VAL A 178 26.68 17.21 -0.33
N GLU A 179 27.96 17.33 -0.70
CA GLU A 179 28.41 16.96 -2.04
C GLU A 179 28.15 15.48 -2.31
N ILE A 180 27.49 15.20 -3.41
CA ILE A 180 27.30 13.84 -3.91
C ILE A 180 28.58 13.49 -4.67
N GLY A 181 29.38 12.59 -4.08
CA GLY A 181 30.60 12.11 -4.75
C GLY A 181 30.28 11.35 -6.04
N ASP A 182 31.17 11.45 -7.03
CA ASP A 182 31.12 10.61 -8.22
C ASP A 182 31.39 9.14 -7.85
N HIS A 183 30.34 8.30 -7.84
CA HIS A 183 30.41 6.84 -7.60
C HIS A 183 29.88 6.07 -8.79
#